data_952589569fabb4d116a1c9f6cc2af451
#
_entry.id   952589569fabb4d116a1c9f6cc2af451
#
_cell.length_a   1.000
_cell.length_b   1.000
_cell.length_c   1.000
_cell.angle_alpha   90.00
_cell.angle_beta   90.00
_cell.angle_gamma   90.00
#
_symmetry.space_group_name_H-M   'P 1'
#
loop_
_entity.id
_entity.type
_entity.pdbx_description
1 polymer ?
#
loop_
_entity_poly.entity_id
_entity_poly.type
_entity_poly.pdbx_seq_one_letter_code
_entity_poly.pdbx_strand_id
1 'polypeptide(L)'
;MTKVARHPRHPAVVKMSLQEIAERYSVRFSDIKPDWNVFDDAKIAGYRRAQYRYIGQTLGKPEIKYIPAGGTRMSIMYVPPGEGNAPHTHPVEEVFFILRGNLMVFLEEEDGRRLELNLGPWDCISCPAGVIHGYQNDGVEPVFLQVMVGQVAPEPMGYSDPELHAKQDRYHAHK
;
A
#
# COMPACT_ATOMS: atom_id res chain seq x y z
N MET A 1 44.90 0.54 -10.67
CA MET A 1 43.52 0.85 -10.22
C MET A 1 42.65 -0.38 -10.39
N THR A 2 42.21 -0.95 -9.30
CA THR A 2 41.29 -2.12 -9.34
C THR A 2 39.98 -1.69 -9.97
N LYS A 3 39.59 -2.30 -11.10
CA LYS A 3 38.26 -2.04 -11.71
C LYS A 3 37.17 -2.52 -10.73
N VAL A 4 36.45 -1.60 -10.14
CA VAL A 4 35.26 -1.94 -9.35
C VAL A 4 34.18 -2.46 -10.32
N ALA A 5 33.69 -3.69 -10.09
CA ALA A 5 32.55 -4.22 -10.84
C ALA A 5 31.32 -3.33 -10.60
N ARG A 6 30.76 -2.76 -11.66
CA ARG A 6 29.56 -1.93 -11.61
C ARG A 6 28.44 -2.63 -12.35
N HIS A 7 27.26 -2.63 -11.75
CA HIS A 7 26.07 -3.05 -12.48
C HIS A 7 25.75 -2.03 -13.59
N PRO A 8 25.34 -2.47 -14.78
CA PRO A 8 24.91 -1.58 -15.85
C PRO A 8 23.64 -0.83 -15.43
N ARG A 9 23.44 0.37 -15.98
CA ARG A 9 22.17 1.07 -15.80
C ARG A 9 21.02 0.29 -16.40
N HIS A 10 19.88 0.27 -15.70
CA HIS A 10 18.67 -0.34 -16.21
C HIS A 10 18.25 0.30 -17.54
N PRO A 11 17.73 -0.47 -18.52
CA PRO A 11 17.33 0.05 -19.84
C PRO A 11 16.43 1.30 -19.79
N ALA A 12 15.51 1.38 -18.83
CA ALA A 12 14.61 2.51 -18.64
C ALA A 12 15.31 3.85 -18.34
N VAL A 13 16.57 3.82 -17.86
CA VAL A 13 17.29 5.02 -17.42
C VAL A 13 18.68 5.16 -18.10
N VAL A 14 19.05 4.24 -18.98
CA VAL A 14 20.39 4.22 -19.59
C VAL A 14 20.73 5.49 -20.35
N LYS A 15 19.73 6.12 -20.98
CA LYS A 15 19.88 7.34 -21.77
C LYS A 15 19.53 8.63 -21.00
N MET A 16 19.08 8.52 -19.76
CA MET A 16 18.69 9.67 -18.95
C MET A 16 19.90 10.32 -18.29
N SER A 17 19.89 11.64 -18.24
CA SER A 17 20.79 12.42 -17.39
C SER A 17 20.50 12.19 -15.91
N LEU A 18 21.45 12.55 -15.03
CA LEU A 18 21.21 12.47 -13.58
C LEU A 18 20.07 13.38 -13.13
N GLN A 19 19.92 14.54 -13.78
CA GLN A 19 18.83 15.47 -13.51
C GLN A 19 17.47 14.86 -13.84
N GLU A 20 17.31 14.27 -15.02
CA GLU A 20 16.07 13.59 -15.43
C GLU A 20 15.75 12.39 -14.51
N ILE A 21 16.79 11.63 -14.08
CA ILE A 21 16.60 10.54 -13.10
C ILE A 21 16.11 11.11 -11.77
N ALA A 22 16.71 12.16 -11.26
CA ALA A 22 16.31 12.79 -10.00
C ALA A 22 14.87 13.32 -10.08
N GLU A 23 14.49 13.99 -11.16
CA GLU A 23 13.14 14.52 -11.36
C GLU A 23 12.08 13.43 -11.48
N ARG A 24 12.39 12.32 -12.15
CA ARG A 24 11.46 11.22 -12.38
C ARG A 24 11.34 10.26 -11.20
N TYR A 25 12.43 10.05 -10.46
CA TYR A 25 12.51 9.04 -9.41
C TYR A 25 12.57 9.63 -8.00
N SER A 26 12.20 10.90 -7.85
CA SER A 26 11.97 11.49 -6.54
C SER A 26 10.62 12.18 -6.47
N VAL A 27 10.05 12.20 -5.26
CA VAL A 27 8.84 12.93 -4.94
C VAL A 27 8.96 13.47 -3.51
N ARG A 28 8.51 14.70 -3.30
CA ARG A 28 8.51 15.32 -1.98
C ARG A 28 7.16 15.14 -1.32
N PHE A 29 7.13 15.00 -0.01
CA PHE A 29 5.87 14.92 0.73
C PHE A 29 4.95 16.11 0.47
N SER A 30 5.50 17.32 0.31
CA SER A 30 4.75 18.52 -0.04
C SER A 30 3.97 18.44 -1.36
N ASP A 31 4.41 17.54 -2.26
CA ASP A 31 3.80 17.35 -3.59
C ASP A 31 2.72 16.26 -3.59
N ILE A 32 2.60 15.52 -2.48
CA ILE A 32 1.63 14.43 -2.34
C ILE A 32 0.43 14.91 -1.54
N LYS A 33 -0.77 14.68 -2.08
CA LYS A 33 -2.01 14.91 -1.36
C LYS A 33 -2.57 13.60 -0.82
N PRO A 34 -3.11 13.57 0.42
CA PRO A 34 -3.78 12.40 0.94
C PRO A 34 -5.02 12.06 0.12
N ASP A 35 -5.15 10.81 -0.27
CA ASP A 35 -6.34 10.30 -0.94
C ASP A 35 -7.18 9.47 0.04
N TRP A 36 -8.32 10.02 0.43
CA TRP A 36 -9.28 9.41 1.36
C TRP A 36 -10.29 8.48 0.68
N ASN A 37 -10.29 8.44 -0.65
CA ASN A 37 -11.28 7.74 -1.46
C ASN A 37 -10.65 6.69 -2.39
N VAL A 38 -9.43 6.26 -2.10
CA VAL A 38 -8.71 5.32 -2.96
C VAL A 38 -9.25 3.90 -2.85
N PHE A 39 -9.83 3.55 -1.70
CA PHE A 39 -10.33 2.21 -1.41
C PHE A 39 -11.86 2.23 -1.24
N ASP A 40 -12.54 1.18 -1.70
CA ASP A 40 -13.99 1.09 -1.58
C ASP A 40 -14.45 0.91 -0.13
N ASP A 41 -13.72 0.17 0.67
CA ASP A 41 -13.97 0.01 2.10
C ASP A 41 -13.74 1.31 2.90
N ALA A 42 -12.87 2.21 2.46
CA ALA A 42 -12.65 3.50 3.14
C ALA A 42 -13.88 4.43 3.18
N LYS A 43 -14.93 4.07 2.47
CA LYS A 43 -16.24 4.73 2.50
C LYS A 43 -17.16 4.19 3.60
N ILE A 44 -16.78 3.14 4.29
CA ILE A 44 -17.51 2.48 5.37
C ILE A 44 -16.96 2.98 6.71
N ALA A 45 -17.83 3.22 7.68
CA ALA A 45 -17.43 3.61 9.03
C ALA A 45 -16.57 2.50 9.67
N GLY A 46 -15.48 2.89 10.31
CA GLY A 46 -14.49 2.00 10.88
C GLY A 46 -13.34 1.61 9.92
N TYR A 47 -13.42 2.00 8.63
CA TYR A 47 -12.36 1.71 7.66
C TYR A 47 -11.79 2.95 6.96
N ARG A 48 -12.07 4.13 7.48
CA ARG A 48 -11.63 5.38 6.88
C ARG A 48 -10.14 5.59 7.08
N ARG A 49 -9.41 5.76 5.98
CA ARG A 49 -7.97 6.01 5.99
C ARG A 49 -7.55 6.81 4.77
N ALA A 50 -6.42 7.52 4.87
CA ALA A 50 -5.84 8.24 3.74
C ALA A 50 -4.58 7.56 3.23
N GLN A 51 -4.43 7.53 1.92
CA GLN A 51 -3.23 7.04 1.25
C GLN A 51 -2.39 8.18 0.71
N TYR A 52 -1.09 8.18 1.02
CA TYR A 52 -0.06 8.99 0.39
C TYR A 52 0.75 8.09 -0.54
N ARG A 53 0.49 8.17 -1.86
CA ARG A 53 1.15 7.32 -2.86
C ARG A 53 2.52 7.87 -3.24
N TYR A 54 3.57 7.06 -3.09
CA TYR A 54 4.94 7.39 -3.46
C TYR A 54 5.42 6.65 -4.71
N ILE A 55 5.25 5.33 -4.75
CA ILE A 55 5.75 4.48 -5.83
C ILE A 55 4.59 3.69 -6.42
N GLY A 56 4.53 3.67 -7.74
CA GLY A 56 3.50 2.97 -8.50
C GLY A 56 2.20 3.71 -8.64
N GLN A 57 1.48 3.40 -9.69
CA GLN A 57 0.21 4.04 -10.04
C GLN A 57 -0.89 3.70 -9.04
N THR A 58 -1.80 4.62 -8.81
CA THR A 58 -3.07 4.38 -8.14
C THR A 58 -4.12 4.01 -9.19
N LEU A 59 -4.91 2.98 -8.91
CA LEU A 59 -5.98 2.52 -9.80
C LEU A 59 -6.98 3.68 -10.07
N GLY A 60 -7.27 3.94 -11.35
CA GLY A 60 -8.22 4.97 -11.76
C GLY A 60 -7.76 6.42 -11.62
N LYS A 61 -6.49 6.68 -11.24
CA LYS A 61 -5.95 8.03 -11.02
C LYS A 61 -4.57 8.22 -11.67
N PRO A 62 -4.47 8.19 -13.01
CA PRO A 62 -3.20 8.28 -13.72
C PRO A 62 -2.53 9.67 -13.61
N GLU A 63 -3.28 10.71 -13.25
CA GLU A 63 -2.81 12.10 -13.14
C GLU A 63 -2.00 12.39 -11.88
N ILE A 64 -2.03 11.49 -10.88
CA ILE A 64 -1.27 11.68 -9.64
C ILE A 64 0.21 11.42 -9.90
N LYS A 65 1.06 12.40 -9.56
CA LYS A 65 2.51 12.25 -9.64
C LYS A 65 2.98 11.13 -8.68
N TYR A 66 3.72 10.17 -9.22
CA TYR A 66 4.32 9.07 -8.47
C TYR A 66 5.66 8.67 -9.09
N ILE A 67 6.50 8.00 -8.31
CA ILE A 67 7.72 7.36 -8.82
C ILE A 67 7.29 6.09 -9.58
N PRO A 68 7.81 5.85 -10.80
CA PRO A 68 7.51 4.62 -11.53
C PRO A 68 7.88 3.37 -10.74
N ALA A 69 6.99 2.40 -10.64
CA ALA A 69 7.26 1.13 -9.99
C ALA A 69 8.24 0.28 -10.81
N GLY A 70 9.28 -0.23 -10.16
CA GLY A 70 10.24 -1.16 -10.77
C GLY A 70 10.01 -2.63 -10.38
N GLY A 71 9.25 -2.89 -9.33
CA GLY A 71 8.98 -4.24 -8.80
C GLY A 71 8.05 -4.21 -7.59
N THR A 72 7.94 -3.05 -6.94
CA THR A 72 7.07 -2.86 -5.78
C THR A 72 6.31 -1.55 -5.89
N ARG A 73 5.16 -1.47 -5.24
CA ARG A 73 4.42 -0.23 -5.00
C ARG A 73 4.58 0.15 -3.54
N MET A 74 4.62 1.43 -3.24
CA MET A 74 4.79 1.94 -1.88
C MET A 74 3.88 3.12 -1.61
N SER A 75 3.24 3.10 -0.44
CA SER A 75 2.47 4.22 0.09
C SER A 75 2.69 4.36 1.59
N ILE A 76 2.37 5.53 2.12
CA ILE A 76 2.14 5.73 3.55
C ILE A 76 0.63 5.81 3.76
N MET A 77 0.14 5.06 4.74
CA MET A 77 -1.24 5.14 5.21
C MET A 77 -1.31 5.97 6.47
N TYR A 78 -2.29 6.85 6.53
CA TYR A 78 -2.72 7.55 7.73
C TYR A 78 -4.03 6.92 8.20
N VAL A 79 -4.03 6.38 9.41
CA VAL A 79 -5.16 5.67 9.99
C VAL A 79 -5.60 6.40 11.27
N PRO A 80 -6.74 7.10 11.25
CA PRO A 80 -7.27 7.75 12.45
C PRO A 80 -7.60 6.74 13.56
N PRO A 81 -7.75 7.19 14.83
CA PRO A 81 -8.32 6.37 15.90
C PRO A 81 -9.67 5.77 15.54
N GLY A 82 -9.89 4.51 15.89
CA GLY A 82 -11.13 3.78 15.60
C GLY A 82 -11.31 3.33 14.15
N GLU A 83 -10.32 3.55 13.30
CA GLU A 83 -10.39 3.24 11.86
C GLU A 83 -9.36 2.17 11.46
N GLY A 84 -9.60 1.50 10.34
CA GLY A 84 -8.73 0.42 9.85
C GLY A 84 -8.94 0.12 8.37
N ASN A 85 -8.94 -1.16 8.03
CA ASN A 85 -9.35 -1.66 6.72
C ASN A 85 -10.14 -2.97 6.84
N ALA A 86 -10.95 -3.25 5.82
CA ALA A 86 -11.67 -4.51 5.75
C ALA A 86 -10.73 -5.71 5.55
N PRO A 87 -11.07 -6.91 6.04
CA PRO A 87 -10.34 -8.13 5.76
C PRO A 87 -10.23 -8.37 4.26
N HIS A 88 -9.02 -8.62 3.77
CA HIS A 88 -8.76 -8.78 2.34
C HIS A 88 -7.52 -9.63 2.07
N THR A 89 -7.34 -10.01 0.81
CA THR A 89 -6.17 -10.70 0.29
C THR A 89 -5.55 -9.95 -0.87
N HIS A 90 -4.28 -10.26 -1.14
CA HIS A 90 -3.58 -9.88 -2.37
C HIS A 90 -3.01 -11.11 -3.09
N PRO A 91 -2.84 -11.09 -4.41
CA PRO A 91 -2.17 -12.18 -5.16
C PRO A 91 -0.64 -12.19 -4.95
N VAL A 92 -0.12 -11.23 -4.20
CA VAL A 92 1.29 -11.04 -3.86
C VAL A 92 1.40 -10.68 -2.37
N GLU A 93 2.62 -10.64 -1.83
CA GLU A 93 2.81 -10.21 -0.45
C GLU A 93 2.50 -8.71 -0.27
N GLU A 94 1.96 -8.38 0.88
CA GLU A 94 1.84 -7.00 1.37
C GLU A 94 2.61 -6.87 2.68
N VAL A 95 3.41 -5.81 2.80
CA VAL A 95 4.23 -5.53 3.97
C VAL A 95 3.72 -4.28 4.67
N PHE A 96 3.52 -4.39 5.98
CA PHE A 96 3.25 -3.26 6.87
C PHE A 96 4.46 -2.98 7.74
N PHE A 97 4.96 -1.76 7.68
CA PHE A 97 6.03 -1.27 8.54
C PHE A 97 5.50 -0.06 9.31
N ILE A 98 5.46 -0.14 10.64
CA ILE A 98 4.87 0.90 11.47
C ILE A 98 5.87 2.04 11.64
N LEU A 99 5.48 3.25 11.28
CA LEU A 99 6.31 4.45 11.40
C LEU A 99 6.01 5.22 12.69
N ARG A 100 4.73 5.28 13.06
CA ARG A 100 4.25 6.00 14.25
C ARG A 100 2.92 5.44 14.73
N GLY A 101 2.71 5.44 16.04
CA GLY A 101 1.51 4.93 16.72
C GLY A 101 1.58 3.42 16.92
N ASN A 102 0.53 2.83 17.50
CA ASN A 102 0.39 1.40 17.70
C ASN A 102 -0.80 0.91 16.87
N LEU A 103 -0.62 -0.19 16.16
CA LEU A 103 -1.60 -0.73 15.24
C LEU A 103 -1.86 -2.20 15.57
N MET A 104 -3.13 -2.55 15.76
CA MET A 104 -3.51 -3.95 15.76
C MET A 104 -3.57 -4.43 14.31
N VAL A 105 -2.78 -5.47 13.98
CA VAL A 105 -2.81 -6.17 12.70
C VAL A 105 -3.36 -7.56 12.93
N PHE A 106 -4.20 -8.04 12.04
CA PHE A 106 -4.76 -9.40 12.13
C PHE A 106 -4.46 -10.23 10.89
N LEU A 107 -4.30 -11.53 11.13
CA LEU A 107 -4.36 -12.58 10.13
C LEU A 107 -5.62 -13.40 10.39
N GLU A 108 -6.34 -13.79 9.34
CA GLU A 108 -7.63 -14.45 9.48
C GLU A 108 -7.69 -15.72 8.61
N GLU A 109 -8.28 -16.77 9.14
CA GLU A 109 -8.62 -17.99 8.42
C GLU A 109 -9.98 -17.85 7.72
N GLU A 110 -10.26 -18.73 6.75
CA GLU A 110 -11.53 -18.73 6.02
C GLU A 110 -12.76 -18.96 6.92
N ASP A 111 -12.59 -19.61 8.08
CA ASP A 111 -13.64 -19.84 9.08
C ASP A 111 -13.82 -18.67 10.06
N GLY A 112 -13.11 -17.55 9.85
CA GLY A 112 -13.20 -16.32 10.62
C GLY A 112 -12.38 -16.30 11.92
N ARG A 113 -11.58 -17.33 12.21
CA ARG A 113 -10.63 -17.30 13.36
C ARG A 113 -9.51 -16.32 13.05
N ARG A 114 -9.22 -15.45 14.01
CA ARG A 114 -8.17 -14.41 13.89
C ARG A 114 -7.03 -14.63 14.85
N LEU A 115 -5.83 -14.29 14.37
CA LEU A 115 -4.67 -14.00 15.19
C LEU A 115 -4.42 -12.50 15.13
N GLU A 116 -4.37 -11.84 16.28
CA GLU A 116 -4.14 -10.40 16.39
C GLU A 116 -2.73 -10.13 16.94
N LEU A 117 -2.06 -9.14 16.35
CA LEU A 117 -0.72 -8.70 16.70
C LEU A 117 -0.75 -7.19 16.94
N ASN A 118 -0.29 -6.74 18.10
CA ASN A 118 -0.10 -5.31 18.37
C ASN A 118 1.32 -4.91 17.97
N LEU A 119 1.42 -4.11 16.94
CA LEU A 119 2.68 -3.63 16.36
C LEU A 119 2.88 -2.16 16.70
N GLY A 120 4.07 -1.83 17.21
CA GLY A 120 4.50 -0.46 17.49
C GLY A 120 5.47 0.09 16.46
N PRO A 121 5.97 1.33 16.66
CA PRO A 121 6.95 1.95 15.76
C PRO A 121 8.18 1.05 15.55
N TRP A 122 8.57 0.89 14.27
CA TRP A 122 9.67 0.07 13.77
C TRP A 122 9.39 -1.45 13.73
N ASP A 123 8.20 -1.89 14.15
CA ASP A 123 7.77 -3.27 13.91
C ASP A 123 7.31 -3.44 12.45
N CYS A 124 7.44 -4.68 11.98
CA CYS A 124 7.14 -5.06 10.61
C CYS A 124 6.44 -6.41 10.53
N ILE A 125 5.47 -6.53 9.65
CA ILE A 125 4.88 -7.80 9.25
C ILE A 125 4.80 -7.89 7.73
N SER A 126 5.09 -9.06 7.18
CA SER A 126 4.77 -9.41 5.80
C SER A 126 3.58 -10.37 5.79
N CYS A 127 2.53 -9.99 5.08
CA CYS A 127 1.35 -10.80 4.84
C CYS A 127 1.55 -11.56 3.51
N PRO A 128 1.76 -12.88 3.53
CA PRO A 128 1.98 -13.65 2.31
C PRO A 128 0.77 -13.60 1.37
N ALA A 129 1.01 -13.84 0.08
CA ALA A 129 -0.05 -13.92 -0.92
C ALA A 129 -1.17 -14.88 -0.50
N GLY A 130 -2.42 -14.45 -0.64
CA GLY A 130 -3.62 -15.23 -0.36
C GLY A 130 -4.01 -15.33 1.13
N VAL A 131 -3.18 -14.88 2.06
CA VAL A 131 -3.54 -14.82 3.49
C VAL A 131 -4.51 -13.67 3.71
N ILE A 132 -5.66 -13.94 4.36
CA ILE A 132 -6.59 -12.89 4.75
C ILE A 132 -5.97 -12.09 5.87
N HIS A 133 -5.91 -10.77 5.71
CA HIS A 133 -5.31 -9.88 6.68
C HIS A 133 -5.96 -8.50 6.67
N GLY A 134 -5.60 -7.71 7.66
CA GLY A 134 -6.00 -6.32 7.79
C GLY A 134 -5.45 -5.71 9.07
N TYR A 135 -5.91 -4.51 9.38
CA TYR A 135 -5.50 -3.78 10.58
C TYR A 135 -6.60 -2.88 11.12
N GLN A 136 -6.48 -2.54 12.39
CA GLN A 136 -7.34 -1.61 13.12
C GLN A 136 -6.51 -0.74 14.04
N ASN A 137 -6.79 0.56 14.06
CA ASN A 137 -6.23 1.47 15.05
C ASN A 137 -7.18 1.57 16.25
N ASP A 138 -6.97 0.73 17.25
CA ASP A 138 -7.75 0.72 18.50
C ASP A 138 -7.22 1.75 19.52
N GLY A 139 -6.17 2.49 19.17
CA GLY A 139 -5.58 3.52 20.00
C GLY A 139 -6.32 4.85 19.95
N VAL A 140 -5.77 5.84 20.66
CA VAL A 140 -6.32 7.22 20.73
C VAL A 140 -5.55 8.20 19.86
N GLU A 141 -4.44 7.78 19.27
CA GLU A 141 -3.61 8.59 18.37
C GLU A 141 -3.63 8.02 16.95
N PRO A 142 -3.46 8.87 15.92
CA PRO A 142 -3.36 8.38 14.55
C PRO A 142 -2.10 7.55 14.33
N VAL A 143 -2.22 6.53 13.48
CA VAL A 143 -1.12 5.67 13.05
C VAL A 143 -0.65 6.07 11.66
N PHE A 144 0.66 6.06 11.47
CA PHE A 144 1.29 6.09 10.15
C PHE A 144 2.02 4.78 9.92
N LEU A 145 1.70 4.10 8.83
CA LEU A 145 2.40 2.89 8.43
C LEU A 145 2.82 3.00 6.95
N GLN A 146 3.98 2.45 6.64
CA GLN A 146 4.41 2.22 5.28
C GLN A 146 3.82 0.90 4.80
N VAL A 147 3.19 0.95 3.63
CA VAL A 147 2.65 -0.23 2.94
C VAL A 147 3.44 -0.46 1.66
N MET A 148 3.95 -1.67 1.49
CA MET A 148 4.61 -2.12 0.26
C MET A 148 3.85 -3.32 -0.30
N VAL A 149 3.62 -3.32 -1.61
CA VAL A 149 2.98 -4.42 -2.34
C VAL A 149 3.90 -4.87 -3.46
N GLY A 150 4.19 -6.15 -3.50
CA GLY A 150 5.18 -6.77 -4.38
C GLY A 150 4.75 -6.87 -5.84
N GLN A 151 4.14 -5.83 -6.41
CA GLN A 151 3.75 -5.81 -7.82
C GLN A 151 3.83 -4.43 -8.45
N VAL A 152 3.99 -4.36 -9.77
CA VAL A 152 4.11 -3.11 -10.53
C VAL A 152 2.74 -2.50 -10.84
N ALA A 153 1.81 -3.30 -11.36
CA ALA A 153 0.47 -2.87 -11.72
C ALA A 153 -0.46 -2.88 -10.49
N PRO A 154 -1.37 -1.91 -10.37
CA PRO A 154 -2.40 -1.97 -9.35
C PRO A 154 -3.40 -3.09 -9.66
N GLU A 155 -3.70 -3.90 -8.66
CA GLU A 155 -4.76 -4.90 -8.71
C GLU A 155 -5.76 -4.65 -7.59
N PRO A 156 -7.03 -5.05 -7.76
CA PRO A 156 -8.02 -4.97 -6.71
C PRO A 156 -7.65 -5.86 -5.53
N MET A 157 -8.06 -5.46 -4.34
CA MET A 157 -8.00 -6.32 -3.16
C MET A 157 -9.07 -7.40 -3.24
N GLY A 158 -8.74 -8.61 -2.82
CA GLY A 158 -9.72 -9.69 -2.64
C GLY A 158 -10.42 -9.53 -1.30
N TYR A 159 -11.47 -8.72 -1.21
CA TYR A 159 -12.22 -8.56 0.03
C TYR A 159 -12.93 -9.85 0.45
N SER A 160 -12.89 -10.15 1.74
CA SER A 160 -13.65 -11.26 2.34
C SER A 160 -15.15 -10.97 2.41
N ASP A 161 -15.53 -9.69 2.47
CA ASP A 161 -16.92 -9.24 2.41
C ASP A 161 -17.46 -9.36 0.97
N PRO A 162 -18.51 -10.19 0.72
CA PRO A 162 -19.08 -10.39 -0.61
C PRO A 162 -19.63 -9.12 -1.27
N GLU A 163 -20.17 -8.16 -0.47
CA GLU A 163 -20.68 -6.91 -1.02
C GLU A 163 -19.55 -5.98 -1.49
N LEU A 164 -18.44 -5.92 -0.74
CA LEU A 164 -17.25 -5.18 -1.15
C LEU A 164 -16.62 -5.81 -2.38
N HIS A 165 -16.53 -7.14 -2.41
CA HIS A 165 -16.01 -7.89 -3.55
C HIS A 165 -16.84 -7.64 -4.82
N ALA A 166 -18.16 -7.71 -4.72
CA ALA A 166 -19.07 -7.46 -5.85
C ALA A 166 -19.02 -6.01 -6.37
N LYS A 167 -18.69 -5.04 -5.52
CA LYS A 167 -18.48 -3.65 -5.95
C LYS A 167 -17.20 -3.51 -6.79
N GLN A 168 -16.16 -4.25 -6.49
CA GLN A 168 -14.91 -4.25 -7.28
C GLN A 168 -15.11 -4.86 -8.67
N ASP A 169 -15.85 -5.97 -8.79
CA ASP A 169 -16.13 -6.61 -10.07
C ASP A 169 -16.84 -5.68 -11.05
N ARG A 170 -17.69 -4.79 -10.55
CA ARG A 170 -18.33 -3.75 -11.38
C ARG A 170 -17.33 -2.73 -11.94
N TYR A 171 -16.24 -2.43 -11.23
CA TYR A 171 -15.18 -1.54 -11.70
C TYR A 171 -14.35 -2.17 -12.83
N HIS A 172 -14.27 -3.52 -12.88
CA HIS A 172 -13.50 -4.27 -13.89
C HIS A 172 -14.31 -4.65 -15.11
N ALA A 173 -15.63 -4.76 -15.00
CA ALA A 173 -16.52 -5.08 -16.13
C ALA A 173 -16.63 -3.95 -17.17
N HIS A 174 -16.07 -2.75 -16.89
CA HIS A 174 -16.09 -1.58 -17.79
C HIS A 174 -14.71 -1.25 -18.38
N LYS A 175 -13.76 -2.20 -18.35
CA LYS A 175 -12.49 -2.17 -19.10
C LYS A 175 -12.52 -3.25 -20.16
#